data_b9689b0216333d5cbd3e97e280af7693
#
_entry.id   b9689b0216333d5cbd3e97e280af7693
#
_cell.length_a   1.000
_cell.length_b   1.000
_cell.length_c   1.000
_cell.angle_alpha   90.00
_cell.angle_beta   90.00
_cell.angle_gamma   90.00
#
_symmetry.space_group_name_H-M   'P 1'
#
loop_
_entity.id
_entity.type
_entity.pdbx_description
1 polymer ?
#
loop_
_entity_poly.entity_id
_entity_poly.type
_entity_poly.pdbx_seq_one_letter_code
_entity_poly.pdbx_strand_id
1 'polypeptide(L)'
;NVLDACRKVKVEQFLMPSSAAVYGDLAVLPLTEELSGMPSSFYGLTKLTAEGYLRIYREAFGLNTVCFRYANVYGPRQGDGGEGGVISIFNRLIVEGKPLTVYGDGEQTRDFIYVEDVVEANIKAMGNTSCTGIYNVSTNTGTSVNELITRFRAISGTDFMVYYENERIGDIKHSRLSNVKAERDFGFIATTTLE
;
A
#
# COMPACT_ATOMS: atom_id res chain seq x y z
N ASN A 1 23.82 0.08 5.06
CA ASN A 1 24.43 -1.19 5.51
C ASN A 1 23.93 -2.41 4.71
N VAL A 2 22.60 -2.65 4.58
CA VAL A 2 22.06 -3.84 3.87
C VAL A 2 22.47 -3.84 2.39
N LEU A 3 22.22 -2.76 1.66
CA LEU A 3 22.56 -2.65 0.23
C LEU A 3 24.06 -2.81 -0.03
N ASP A 4 24.91 -2.29 0.86
CA ASP A 4 26.35 -2.48 0.74
C ASP A 4 26.78 -3.96 0.96
N ALA A 5 26.12 -4.64 1.90
CA ALA A 5 26.29 -6.08 2.08
C ALA A 5 25.82 -6.86 0.84
N CYS A 6 24.63 -6.57 0.30
CA CYS A 6 24.12 -7.20 -0.92
C CYS A 6 25.10 -7.03 -2.09
N ARG A 7 25.63 -5.82 -2.28
CA ARG A 7 26.64 -5.53 -3.31
C ARG A 7 27.91 -6.38 -3.12
N LYS A 8 28.44 -6.45 -1.88
CA LYS A 8 29.67 -7.20 -1.57
C LYS A 8 29.54 -8.69 -1.81
N VAL A 9 28.37 -9.28 -1.46
CA VAL A 9 28.14 -10.72 -1.67
C VAL A 9 27.50 -11.03 -3.02
N LYS A 10 27.36 -10.03 -3.89
CA LYS A 10 26.83 -10.15 -5.26
C LYS A 10 25.43 -10.76 -5.30
N VAL A 11 24.52 -10.25 -4.47
CA VAL A 11 23.09 -10.59 -4.55
C VAL A 11 22.58 -10.27 -5.94
N GLU A 12 21.87 -11.20 -6.58
CA GLU A 12 21.37 -11.04 -7.94
C GLU A 12 20.23 -10.02 -8.01
N GLN A 13 19.35 -10.01 -7.01
CA GLN A 13 18.20 -9.12 -6.97
C GLN A 13 17.87 -8.75 -5.51
N PHE A 14 17.54 -7.50 -5.27
CA PHE A 14 17.09 -7.00 -3.97
C PHE A 14 15.69 -6.41 -4.09
N LEU A 15 14.72 -6.94 -3.33
CA LEU A 15 13.35 -6.46 -3.28
C LEU A 15 13.11 -5.65 -2.00
N MET A 16 12.44 -4.50 -2.12
CA MET A 16 12.15 -3.64 -0.98
C MET A 16 10.67 -3.21 -0.95
N PRO A 17 9.99 -3.36 0.19
CA PRO A 17 8.66 -2.80 0.39
C PRO A 17 8.73 -1.28 0.59
N SER A 18 8.15 -0.52 -0.34
CA SER A 18 7.81 0.88 -0.20
C SER A 18 6.30 1.03 0.06
N SER A 19 5.72 2.18 -0.19
CA SER A 19 4.33 2.48 0.16
C SER A 19 3.72 3.52 -0.76
N ALA A 20 2.41 3.48 -0.95
CA ALA A 20 1.62 4.56 -1.53
C ALA A 20 1.82 5.91 -0.84
N ALA A 21 2.22 5.91 0.43
CA ALA A 21 2.51 7.12 1.21
C ALA A 21 3.61 8.01 0.61
N VAL A 22 4.44 7.48 -0.31
CA VAL A 22 5.46 8.28 -1.00
C VAL A 22 4.85 9.31 -1.96
N TYR A 23 3.64 9.09 -2.45
CA TYR A 23 2.97 10.00 -3.37
C TYR A 23 2.44 11.26 -2.67
N GLY A 24 2.09 11.17 -1.38
CA GLY A 24 1.37 12.23 -0.69
C GLY A 24 -0.05 12.43 -1.25
N ASP A 25 -0.57 13.65 -1.16
CA ASP A 25 -1.91 14.00 -1.62
C ASP A 25 -1.85 14.63 -3.03
N LEU A 26 -1.88 13.77 -4.04
CA LEU A 26 -1.88 14.20 -5.44
C LEU A 26 -3.31 14.15 -6.02
N ALA A 27 -3.70 15.20 -6.73
CA ALA A 27 -5.03 15.31 -7.34
C ALA A 27 -5.23 14.38 -8.56
N VAL A 28 -4.15 13.82 -9.12
CA VAL A 28 -4.19 12.96 -10.32
C VAL A 28 -4.34 11.50 -9.92
N LEU A 29 -5.34 10.82 -10.45
CA LEU A 29 -5.60 9.39 -10.24
C LEU A 29 -5.86 8.66 -11.56
N PRO A 30 -5.43 7.41 -11.71
CA PRO A 30 -4.64 6.63 -10.74
C PRO A 30 -3.18 7.11 -10.65
N LEU A 31 -2.55 6.92 -9.48
CA LEU A 31 -1.15 7.25 -9.26
C LEU A 31 -0.25 6.26 -10.03
N THR A 32 0.63 6.77 -10.88
CA THR A 32 1.60 5.96 -11.65
C THR A 32 3.02 6.13 -11.10
N GLU A 33 3.92 5.20 -11.44
CA GLU A 33 5.29 5.19 -10.92
C GLU A 33 6.13 6.37 -11.41
N GLU A 34 5.73 7.01 -12.50
CA GLU A 34 6.39 8.18 -13.10
C GLU A 34 6.13 9.47 -12.29
N LEU A 35 5.10 9.48 -11.46
CA LEU A 35 4.78 10.65 -10.64
C LEU A 35 5.83 10.83 -9.55
N SER A 36 6.29 12.05 -9.40
CA SER A 36 7.22 12.43 -8.33
C SER A 36 6.56 12.30 -6.97
N GLY A 37 7.22 11.61 -6.05
CA GLY A 37 6.75 11.51 -4.68
C GLY A 37 6.82 12.86 -3.96
N MET A 38 5.74 13.22 -3.27
CA MET A 38 5.65 14.38 -2.38
C MET A 38 5.04 13.95 -1.03
N PRO A 39 5.75 13.14 -0.24
CA PRO A 39 5.19 12.56 0.97
C PRO A 39 4.82 13.64 1.98
N SER A 40 3.62 13.52 2.56
CA SER A 40 3.09 14.38 3.61
C SER A 40 3.35 13.85 5.02
N SER A 41 4.05 12.71 5.16
CA SER A 41 4.36 12.08 6.44
C SER A 41 5.83 11.67 6.54
N PHE A 42 6.32 11.59 7.79
CA PHE A 42 7.67 11.07 8.05
C PHE A 42 7.84 9.64 7.53
N TYR A 43 6.82 8.79 7.68
CA TYR A 43 6.82 7.43 7.12
C TYR A 43 7.01 7.44 5.60
N GLY A 44 6.20 8.22 4.87
CA GLY A 44 6.35 8.35 3.42
C GLY A 44 7.73 8.88 3.01
N LEU A 45 8.26 9.84 3.75
CA LEU A 45 9.60 10.39 3.51
C LEU A 45 10.69 9.32 3.71
N THR A 46 10.61 8.49 4.76
CA THR A 46 11.59 7.41 4.96
C THR A 46 11.56 6.41 3.81
N LYS A 47 10.37 6.07 3.31
CA LYS A 47 10.22 5.17 2.15
C LYS A 47 10.79 5.78 0.88
N LEU A 48 10.46 7.03 0.57
CA LEU A 48 11.00 7.74 -0.59
C LEU A 48 12.53 7.87 -0.53
N THR A 49 13.08 8.13 0.64
CA THR A 49 14.54 8.16 0.84
C THR A 49 15.17 6.82 0.53
N ALA A 50 14.55 5.72 0.99
CA ALA A 50 15.03 4.37 0.70
C ALA A 50 14.96 4.03 -0.80
N GLU A 51 13.91 4.47 -1.52
CA GLU A 51 13.83 4.36 -3.00
C GLU A 51 15.01 5.07 -3.67
N GLY A 52 15.38 6.25 -3.17
CA GLY A 52 16.56 6.99 -3.63
C GLY A 52 17.85 6.19 -3.48
N TYR A 53 18.06 5.53 -2.33
CA TYR A 53 19.21 4.65 -2.14
C TYR A 53 19.21 3.46 -3.13
N LEU A 54 18.07 2.81 -3.36
CA LEU A 54 17.94 1.71 -4.31
C LEU A 54 18.34 2.17 -5.72
N ARG A 55 17.85 3.33 -6.15
CA ARG A 55 18.20 3.91 -7.44
C ARG A 55 19.71 4.13 -7.58
N ILE A 56 20.35 4.73 -6.58
CA ILE A 56 21.81 4.99 -6.59
C ILE A 56 22.59 3.67 -6.66
N TYR A 57 22.21 2.65 -5.87
CA TYR A 57 22.92 1.37 -5.90
C TYR A 57 22.77 0.63 -7.24
N ARG A 58 21.61 0.77 -7.89
CA ARG A 58 21.39 0.24 -9.24
C ARG A 58 22.26 0.96 -10.27
N GLU A 59 22.26 2.28 -10.26
CA GLU A 59 22.98 3.11 -11.25
C GLU A 59 24.50 3.05 -11.07
N ALA A 60 25.00 3.11 -9.84
CA ALA A 60 26.41 3.18 -9.54
C ALA A 60 27.11 1.80 -9.47
N PHE A 61 26.38 0.75 -9.09
CA PHE A 61 26.98 -0.56 -8.79
C PHE A 61 26.33 -1.72 -9.56
N GLY A 62 25.31 -1.48 -10.37
CA GLY A 62 24.63 -2.52 -11.13
C GLY A 62 23.83 -3.51 -10.28
N LEU A 63 23.55 -3.18 -8.99
CA LEU A 63 22.71 -4.03 -8.15
C LEU A 63 21.26 -3.99 -8.66
N ASN A 64 20.71 -5.12 -9.10
CA ASN A 64 19.32 -5.16 -9.50
C ASN A 64 18.42 -4.93 -8.28
N THR A 65 17.65 -3.85 -8.31
CA THR A 65 16.75 -3.47 -7.21
C THR A 65 15.33 -3.33 -7.71
N VAL A 66 14.40 -3.99 -7.02
CA VAL A 66 12.95 -3.86 -7.22
C VAL A 66 12.35 -3.22 -5.99
N CYS A 67 11.55 -2.20 -6.19
CA CYS A 67 10.88 -1.46 -5.13
C CYS A 67 9.38 -1.51 -5.34
N PHE A 68 8.62 -1.99 -4.36
CA PHE A 68 7.17 -2.09 -4.44
C PHE A 68 6.50 -1.00 -3.60
N ARG A 69 5.79 -0.10 -4.25
CA ARG A 69 4.86 0.82 -3.60
C ARG A 69 3.54 0.09 -3.35
N TYR A 70 3.39 -0.47 -2.16
CA TYR A 70 2.16 -1.16 -1.79
C TYR A 70 1.03 -0.16 -1.55
N ALA A 71 -0.16 -0.50 -2.05
CA ALA A 71 -1.41 0.10 -1.65
C ALA A 71 -1.74 -0.24 -0.17
N ASN A 72 -2.96 -0.02 0.29
CA ASN A 72 -3.35 -0.31 1.67
C ASN A 72 -3.51 -1.82 1.87
N VAL A 73 -2.43 -2.47 2.33
CA VAL A 73 -2.43 -3.93 2.56
C VAL A 73 -3.33 -4.27 3.74
N TYR A 74 -4.17 -5.30 3.58
CA TYR A 74 -4.99 -5.87 4.65
C TYR A 74 -4.89 -7.40 4.66
N GLY A 75 -5.27 -8.01 5.78
CA GLY A 75 -5.31 -9.46 5.91
C GLY A 75 -5.08 -9.97 7.32
N PRO A 76 -5.07 -11.32 7.51
CA PRO A 76 -4.84 -11.94 8.81
C PRO A 76 -3.54 -11.48 9.46
N ARG A 77 -3.55 -11.36 10.78
CA ARG A 77 -2.39 -10.96 11.60
C ARG A 77 -1.96 -9.50 11.41
N GLN A 78 -2.74 -8.68 10.70
CA GLN A 78 -2.49 -7.25 10.70
C GLN A 78 -2.74 -6.69 12.10
N GLY A 79 -1.71 -6.10 12.70
CA GLY A 79 -1.83 -5.43 14.00
C GLY A 79 -2.72 -4.18 13.92
N ASP A 80 -3.31 -3.82 15.03
CA ASP A 80 -4.17 -2.63 15.22
C ASP A 80 -3.51 -1.56 16.09
N GLY A 81 -2.25 -1.77 16.50
CA GLY A 81 -1.46 -0.79 17.25
C GLY A 81 -1.02 0.37 16.37
N GLY A 82 -1.15 1.61 16.87
CA GLY A 82 -0.70 2.90 16.34
C GLY A 82 -0.70 3.18 14.82
N GLU A 83 -0.27 2.24 14.02
CA GLU A 83 -0.23 2.28 12.55
C GLU A 83 -1.14 1.22 11.89
N GLY A 84 -2.08 0.66 12.66
CA GLY A 84 -3.05 -0.32 12.15
C GLY A 84 -3.91 0.25 11.02
N GLY A 85 -4.12 -0.52 9.95
CA GLY A 85 -5.01 -0.13 8.87
C GLY A 85 -6.47 -0.07 9.31
N VAL A 86 -7.28 0.75 8.64
CA VAL A 86 -8.71 0.95 8.97
C VAL A 86 -9.47 -0.38 9.02
N ILE A 87 -9.17 -1.34 8.15
CA ILE A 87 -9.82 -2.66 8.13
C ILE A 87 -9.57 -3.42 9.44
N SER A 88 -8.33 -3.49 9.93
CA SER A 88 -8.00 -4.19 11.17
C SER A 88 -8.63 -3.50 12.40
N ILE A 89 -8.61 -2.16 12.42
CA ILE A 89 -9.24 -1.36 13.49
C ILE A 89 -10.75 -1.60 13.53
N PHE A 90 -11.43 -1.50 12.39
CA PHE A 90 -12.87 -1.68 12.31
C PHE A 90 -13.28 -3.11 12.67
N ASN A 91 -12.57 -4.10 12.12
CA ASN A 91 -12.83 -5.51 12.45
C ASN A 91 -12.73 -5.77 13.96
N ARG A 92 -11.68 -5.28 14.62
CA ARG A 92 -11.55 -5.40 16.09
C ARG A 92 -12.68 -4.73 16.84
N LEU A 93 -13.01 -3.49 16.50
CA LEU A 93 -14.08 -2.75 17.17
C LEU A 93 -15.44 -3.43 17.01
N ILE A 94 -15.75 -3.96 15.83
CA ILE A 94 -16.98 -4.72 15.57
C ILE A 94 -17.04 -5.98 16.43
N VAL A 95 -15.95 -6.76 16.48
CA VAL A 95 -15.87 -7.97 17.32
C VAL A 95 -16.00 -7.65 18.80
N GLU A 96 -15.48 -6.50 19.25
CA GLU A 96 -15.62 -6.03 20.64
C GLU A 96 -16.98 -5.38 20.94
N GLY A 97 -17.90 -5.27 19.96
CA GLY A 97 -19.19 -4.59 20.12
C GLY A 97 -19.06 -3.09 20.36
N LYS A 98 -17.97 -2.47 19.93
CA LYS A 98 -17.69 -1.04 20.07
C LYS A 98 -18.08 -0.26 18.83
N PRO A 99 -18.45 1.03 18.97
CA PRO A 99 -18.76 1.89 17.84
C PRO A 99 -17.52 2.16 16.98
N LEU A 100 -17.73 2.40 15.69
CA LEU A 100 -16.71 2.88 14.78
C LEU A 100 -16.65 4.41 14.81
N THR A 101 -15.46 4.97 14.62
CA THR A 101 -15.25 6.40 14.40
C THR A 101 -14.69 6.64 13.00
N VAL A 102 -15.39 7.46 12.23
CA VAL A 102 -14.99 7.94 10.91
C VAL A 102 -14.54 9.39 11.05
N TYR A 103 -13.36 9.71 10.56
CA TYR A 103 -12.86 11.07 10.51
C TYR A 103 -13.19 11.68 9.15
N GLY A 104 -13.88 12.84 9.13
CA GLY A 104 -14.43 13.44 7.92
C GLY A 104 -15.79 12.85 7.53
N ASP A 105 -16.13 12.96 6.25
CA ASP A 105 -17.42 12.54 5.68
C ASP A 105 -17.49 11.04 5.30
N GLY A 106 -16.37 10.32 5.41
CA GLY A 106 -16.28 8.91 5.03
C GLY A 106 -16.12 8.67 3.51
N GLU A 107 -16.07 9.72 2.71
CA GLU A 107 -15.87 9.62 1.25
C GLU A 107 -14.40 9.55 0.83
N GLN A 108 -13.47 9.64 1.78
CA GLN A 108 -12.05 9.41 1.50
C GLN A 108 -11.84 7.97 1.02
N THR A 109 -11.12 7.83 -0.10
CA THR A 109 -10.91 6.52 -0.73
C THR A 109 -9.50 6.00 -0.53
N ARG A 110 -9.39 4.66 -0.41
CA ARG A 110 -8.13 3.93 -0.40
C ARG A 110 -8.19 2.75 -1.34
N ASP A 111 -7.05 2.41 -1.91
CA ASP A 111 -6.85 1.18 -2.66
C ASP A 111 -6.44 0.09 -1.67
N PHE A 112 -7.32 -0.87 -1.43
CA PHE A 112 -7.08 -1.98 -0.50
C PHE A 112 -6.64 -3.22 -1.26
N ILE A 113 -5.52 -3.80 -0.85
CA ILE A 113 -4.97 -5.03 -1.43
C ILE A 113 -4.80 -6.11 -0.37
N TYR A 114 -5.21 -7.33 -0.69
CA TYR A 114 -5.07 -8.45 0.22
C TYR A 114 -3.61 -8.92 0.32
N VAL A 115 -3.21 -9.34 1.51
CA VAL A 115 -1.81 -9.68 1.79
C VAL A 115 -1.27 -10.81 0.92
N GLU A 116 -2.11 -11.79 0.53
CA GLU A 116 -1.67 -12.87 -0.35
C GLU A 116 -1.40 -12.39 -1.78
N ASP A 117 -2.17 -11.42 -2.30
CA ASP A 117 -1.85 -10.78 -3.58
C ASP A 117 -0.51 -10.04 -3.53
N VAL A 118 -0.19 -9.43 -2.38
CA VAL A 118 1.14 -8.81 -2.17
C VAL A 118 2.25 -9.86 -2.18
N VAL A 119 2.04 -11.01 -1.52
CA VAL A 119 2.99 -12.14 -1.56
C VAL A 119 3.18 -12.63 -2.99
N GLU A 120 2.10 -12.80 -3.75
CA GLU A 120 2.15 -13.23 -5.15
C GLU A 120 2.95 -12.25 -6.03
N ALA A 121 2.77 -10.93 -5.83
CA ALA A 121 3.55 -9.92 -6.53
C ALA A 121 5.06 -10.07 -6.26
N ASN A 122 5.44 -10.32 -4.99
CA ASN A 122 6.83 -10.55 -4.62
C ASN A 122 7.39 -11.82 -5.26
N ILE A 123 6.64 -12.93 -5.23
CA ILE A 123 7.07 -14.21 -5.82
C ILE A 123 7.26 -14.07 -7.33
N LYS A 124 6.32 -13.43 -8.04
CA LYS A 124 6.41 -13.23 -9.50
C LYS A 124 7.60 -12.38 -9.92
N ALA A 125 7.95 -11.37 -9.13
CA ALA A 125 9.11 -10.53 -9.41
C ALA A 125 10.42 -11.17 -8.98
N MET A 126 10.40 -12.03 -7.95
CA MET A 126 11.58 -12.71 -7.43
C MET A 126 12.13 -13.72 -8.46
N GLY A 127 13.40 -13.58 -8.79
CA GLY A 127 14.03 -14.40 -9.84
C GLY A 127 13.75 -13.96 -11.28
N ASN A 128 12.87 -12.98 -11.48
CA ASN A 128 12.74 -12.30 -12.76
C ASN A 128 13.75 -11.13 -12.84
N THR A 129 14.94 -11.41 -13.34
CA THR A 129 16.02 -10.42 -13.43
C THR A 129 15.72 -9.26 -14.39
N SER A 130 14.67 -9.37 -15.22
CA SER A 130 14.18 -8.27 -16.06
C SER A 130 13.41 -7.23 -15.25
N CYS A 131 12.86 -7.61 -14.08
CA CYS A 131 12.21 -6.68 -13.17
C CYS A 131 13.25 -5.79 -12.51
N THR A 132 13.10 -4.49 -12.66
CA THR A 132 13.98 -3.50 -12.03
C THR A 132 13.25 -2.18 -11.84
N GLY A 133 13.60 -1.44 -10.79
CA GLY A 133 13.02 -0.14 -10.52
C GLY A 133 11.81 -0.20 -9.61
N ILE A 134 10.86 0.70 -9.83
CA ILE A 134 9.70 0.90 -8.97
C ILE A 134 8.45 0.33 -9.62
N TYR A 135 7.60 -0.32 -8.82
CA TYR A 135 6.31 -0.88 -9.22
C TYR A 135 5.25 -0.59 -8.17
N ASN A 136 4.08 -0.18 -8.60
CA ASN A 136 2.90 -0.18 -7.76
C ASN A 136 2.33 -1.60 -7.64
N VAL A 137 1.97 -2.00 -6.44
CA VAL A 137 1.29 -3.25 -6.13
C VAL A 137 -0.04 -2.91 -5.47
N SER A 138 -1.12 -3.04 -6.25
CA SER A 138 -2.44 -2.47 -5.93
C SER A 138 -3.54 -3.23 -6.67
N THR A 139 -4.79 -2.94 -6.33
CA THR A 139 -5.96 -3.41 -7.08
C THR A 139 -6.42 -2.44 -8.17
N ASN A 140 -5.87 -1.23 -8.17
CA ASN A 140 -6.35 -0.10 -8.98
C ASN A 140 -7.84 0.22 -8.74
N THR A 141 -8.32 -0.02 -7.53
CA THR A 141 -9.71 0.23 -7.11
C THR A 141 -9.73 1.16 -5.90
N GLY A 142 -10.49 2.22 -5.98
CA GLY A 142 -10.71 3.13 -4.85
C GLY A 142 -11.97 2.74 -4.09
N THR A 143 -11.85 2.39 -2.82
CA THR A 143 -12.99 2.09 -1.94
C THR A 143 -13.09 3.15 -0.85
N SER A 144 -14.27 3.75 -0.66
CA SER A 144 -14.49 4.73 0.41
C SER A 144 -14.66 4.07 1.78
N VAL A 145 -14.47 4.85 2.84
CA VAL A 145 -14.71 4.35 4.22
C VAL A 145 -16.19 4.00 4.41
N ASN A 146 -17.11 4.73 3.79
CA ASN A 146 -18.54 4.44 3.84
C ASN A 146 -18.90 3.12 3.13
N GLU A 147 -18.28 2.87 1.95
CA GLU A 147 -18.42 1.57 1.28
C GLU A 147 -17.84 0.43 2.11
N LEU A 148 -16.70 0.63 2.77
CA LEU A 148 -16.10 -0.35 3.66
C LEU A 148 -17.01 -0.68 4.84
N ILE A 149 -17.63 0.31 5.46
CA ILE A 149 -18.63 0.13 6.53
C ILE A 149 -19.82 -0.69 6.04
N THR A 150 -20.32 -0.40 4.84
CA THR A 150 -21.43 -1.14 4.23
C THR A 150 -21.09 -2.61 4.05
N ARG A 151 -19.86 -2.92 3.57
CA ARG A 151 -19.37 -4.29 3.45
C ARG A 151 -19.23 -4.99 4.80
N PHE A 152 -18.72 -4.31 5.82
CA PHE A 152 -18.64 -4.86 7.18
C PHE A 152 -20.02 -5.22 7.74
N ARG A 153 -21.05 -4.38 7.54
CA ARG A 153 -22.42 -4.70 7.93
C ARG A 153 -22.96 -5.94 7.22
N ALA A 154 -22.72 -6.03 5.89
CA ALA A 154 -23.18 -7.16 5.10
C ALA A 154 -22.50 -8.48 5.51
N ILE A 155 -21.21 -8.46 5.80
CA ILE A 155 -20.41 -9.66 6.15
C ILE A 155 -20.69 -10.09 7.59
N SER A 156 -20.69 -9.15 8.55
CA SER A 156 -20.86 -9.46 9.98
C SER A 156 -22.30 -9.84 10.34
N GLY A 157 -23.29 -9.39 9.57
CA GLY A 157 -24.71 -9.49 9.91
C GLY A 157 -25.07 -8.74 11.19
N THR A 158 -24.17 -7.88 11.70
CA THR A 158 -24.32 -7.16 12.96
C THR A 158 -24.51 -5.68 12.68
N ASP A 159 -25.47 -5.06 13.36
CA ASP A 159 -25.57 -3.60 13.36
C ASP A 159 -24.65 -3.01 14.41
N PHE A 160 -23.91 -1.98 14.04
CA PHE A 160 -22.98 -1.26 14.90
C PHE A 160 -23.09 0.25 14.67
N MET A 161 -22.84 1.02 15.73
CA MET A 161 -22.90 2.48 15.68
C MET A 161 -21.67 3.04 14.98
N VAL A 162 -21.87 4.10 14.20
CA VAL A 162 -20.81 4.85 13.51
C VAL A 162 -20.93 6.31 13.89
N TYR A 163 -19.84 6.87 14.39
CA TYR A 163 -19.72 8.29 14.69
C TYR A 163 -18.82 8.97 13.67
N TYR A 164 -19.19 10.16 13.24
CA TYR A 164 -18.39 10.99 12.32
C TYR A 164 -17.81 12.14 13.13
N GLU A 165 -16.48 12.31 13.01
CA GLU A 165 -15.71 13.36 13.66
C GLU A 165 -15.03 14.25 12.62
N ASN A 166 -14.44 15.35 13.06
CA ASN A 166 -13.72 16.28 12.18
C ASN A 166 -12.60 15.54 11.43
N GLU A 167 -12.32 15.98 10.20
CA GLU A 167 -11.21 15.47 9.38
C GLU A 167 -9.87 15.60 10.12
N ARG A 168 -9.01 14.62 9.93
CA ARG A 168 -7.63 14.67 10.43
C ARG A 168 -6.79 15.56 9.53
N ILE A 169 -6.05 16.48 10.11
CA ILE A 169 -5.12 17.34 9.37
C ILE A 169 -4.05 16.47 8.69
N GLY A 170 -3.90 16.63 7.37
CA GLY A 170 -2.91 15.91 6.57
C GLY A 170 -3.36 14.51 6.12
N ASP A 171 -4.62 14.14 6.35
CA ASP A 171 -5.15 12.89 5.76
C ASP A 171 -5.33 13.05 4.24
N ILE A 172 -4.90 12.02 3.50
CA ILE A 172 -5.02 11.96 2.04
C ILE A 172 -6.49 11.68 1.69
N LYS A 173 -7.09 12.53 0.85
CA LYS A 173 -8.50 12.36 0.49
C LYS A 173 -8.71 11.14 -0.42
N HIS A 174 -7.94 11.02 -1.48
CA HIS A 174 -8.10 9.93 -2.44
C HIS A 174 -6.76 9.28 -2.78
N SER A 175 -6.72 7.95 -2.72
CA SER A 175 -5.54 7.17 -3.08
C SER A 175 -5.96 5.94 -3.87
N ARG A 176 -5.49 5.87 -5.13
CA ARG A 176 -5.66 4.73 -6.04
C ARG A 176 -4.43 4.62 -6.92
N LEU A 177 -3.80 3.45 -6.96
CA LEU A 177 -2.56 3.23 -7.68
C LEU A 177 -2.82 2.45 -8.98
N SER A 178 -2.12 2.82 -10.04
CA SER A 178 -2.10 2.03 -11.27
C SER A 178 -1.16 0.83 -11.09
N ASN A 179 -1.64 -0.38 -11.37
CA ASN A 179 -0.84 -1.61 -11.36
C ASN A 179 -0.43 -2.09 -12.76
N VAL A 180 -0.70 -1.29 -13.79
CA VAL A 180 -0.48 -1.64 -15.21
C VAL A 180 0.97 -2.02 -15.50
N LYS A 181 1.93 -1.35 -14.86
CA LYS A 181 3.36 -1.65 -15.03
C LYS A 181 3.70 -3.03 -14.47
N ALA A 182 3.21 -3.37 -13.28
CA ALA A 182 3.43 -4.67 -12.65
C ALA A 182 2.77 -5.81 -13.46
N GLU A 183 1.58 -5.60 -13.98
CA GLU A 183 0.91 -6.54 -14.88
C GLU A 183 1.73 -6.78 -16.15
N ARG A 184 2.17 -5.73 -16.83
CA ARG A 184 2.94 -5.81 -18.07
C ARG A 184 4.29 -6.51 -17.89
N ASP A 185 5.03 -6.16 -16.84
CA ASP A 185 6.44 -6.53 -16.71
C ASP A 185 6.64 -7.91 -16.05
N PHE A 186 5.74 -8.33 -15.17
CA PHE A 186 5.82 -9.65 -14.52
C PHE A 186 4.47 -10.34 -14.28
N GLY A 187 3.40 -9.92 -14.98
CA GLY A 187 2.10 -10.60 -14.96
C GLY A 187 1.38 -10.55 -13.61
N PHE A 188 1.62 -9.50 -12.80
CA PHE A 188 0.91 -9.33 -11.55
C PHE A 188 -0.51 -8.83 -11.78
N ILE A 189 -1.48 -9.56 -11.25
CA ILE A 189 -2.90 -9.17 -11.20
C ILE A 189 -3.40 -9.48 -9.79
N ALA A 190 -3.93 -8.48 -9.10
CA ALA A 190 -4.63 -8.71 -7.83
C ALA A 190 -5.94 -9.45 -8.10
N THR A 191 -6.19 -10.54 -7.41
CA THR A 191 -7.33 -11.42 -7.65
C THR A 191 -8.34 -11.43 -6.51
N THR A 192 -7.92 -11.00 -5.32
CA THR A 192 -8.78 -10.99 -4.14
C THR A 192 -9.59 -9.71 -4.06
N THR A 193 -10.91 -9.86 -3.93
CA THR A 193 -11.83 -8.73 -3.72
C THR A 193 -12.03 -8.45 -2.24
N LEU A 194 -12.60 -7.30 -1.91
CA LEU A 194 -12.99 -6.93 -0.53
C LEU A 194 -14.30 -7.60 -0.06
N GLU A 195 -14.76 -8.60 -0.77
CA GLU A 195 -15.99 -9.35 -0.43
C GLU A 195 -15.70 -10.52 0.47
#